data_e3733eeeeabac108b203055cfd4f7067
#
_entry.id   e3733eeeeabac108b203055cfd4f7067
#
_cell.length_a   1.000
_cell.length_b   1.000
_cell.length_c   1.000
_cell.angle_alpha   90.00
_cell.angle_beta   90.00
_cell.angle_gamma   90.00
#
_symmetry.space_group_name_H-M   'P 1'
#
loop_
_entity.id
_entity.type
_entity.pdbx_description
1 polymer ?
#
loop_
_entity_poly.entity_id
_entity_poly.type
_entity_poly.pdbx_seq_one_letter_code
_entity_poly.pdbx_strand_id
1 'polypeptide(L)'
;EDALKGHPRDAELLVKAKYCGMSDESIAKIWQWPTTKVVAMRDEHVIHRTFKELEPSAGEFDQHTNVFYSTYEMEDEANPSPSPTAVVVGTGPLRLGNGTSCDYFVANTLRELRDHGYQTVIINDNPSSVTLAPMLARKRYLEPLQSENIRAVLDVEHPEVVLIPASRHELIDQLGPIAKNIQIAEIPEDQRPTSLTVGEPLDSFNALFDGQLIYPLGITADLQSTDDLSYQPTAQRFPARLTPHDFALLEKQGGQAISEQKAPGLYQVVFVRRFDGTFKQLLVQHMPLPEIAFLSKVLKLNLPGITVRMALGRLDGDALNEALVPKGETKMAVYRAVFPFKSLHLVHEKPTINRVLGGQMQFLSDDDFE
;
A
#
# COMPACT_ATOMS: atom_id res chain seq x y z
N GLU A 1 32.92 6.43 5.77
CA GLU A 1 33.07 5.91 4.40
C GLU A 1 34.54 5.80 3.98
N ASP A 2 35.35 6.87 4.17
CA ASP A 2 36.75 6.88 3.73
C ASP A 2 37.60 5.83 4.42
N ALA A 3 37.36 5.56 5.71
CA ALA A 3 38.05 4.48 6.43
C ALA A 3 37.73 3.10 5.84
N LEU A 4 36.48 2.86 5.39
CA LEU A 4 36.08 1.60 4.77
C LEU A 4 36.74 1.36 3.41
N LYS A 5 36.99 2.41 2.61
CA LYS A 5 37.60 2.28 1.26
C LYS A 5 38.99 1.68 1.30
N GLY A 6 39.75 1.96 2.35
CA GLY A 6 41.15 1.50 2.50
C GLY A 6 41.33 0.13 3.18
N HIS A 7 40.29 -0.38 3.84
CA HIS A 7 40.41 -1.54 4.73
C HIS A 7 39.25 -2.55 4.54
N PRO A 8 39.15 -3.20 3.36
CA PRO A 8 38.20 -4.28 3.18
C PRO A 8 38.59 -5.46 4.09
N ARG A 9 37.61 -6.09 4.74
CA ARG A 9 37.70 -7.20 5.69
C ARG A 9 38.07 -6.81 7.13
N ASP A 10 38.03 -5.54 7.46
CA ASP A 10 38.20 -5.11 8.84
C ASP A 10 36.88 -5.25 9.61
N ALA A 11 36.82 -6.23 10.51
CA ALA A 11 35.62 -6.51 11.30
C ALA A 11 35.27 -5.37 12.27
N GLU A 12 36.28 -4.66 12.82
CA GLU A 12 36.03 -3.53 13.70
C GLU A 12 35.40 -2.35 12.94
N LEU A 13 35.87 -2.13 11.70
CA LEU A 13 35.26 -1.12 10.84
C LEU A 13 33.85 -1.53 10.38
N LEU A 14 33.61 -2.83 10.15
CA LEU A 14 32.26 -3.32 9.87
C LEU A 14 31.33 -3.04 11.05
N VAL A 15 31.71 -3.37 12.26
CA VAL A 15 30.95 -3.06 13.48
C VAL A 15 30.66 -1.58 13.56
N LYS A 16 31.66 -0.72 13.44
CA LYS A 16 31.50 0.74 13.50
C LYS A 16 30.56 1.26 12.40
N ALA A 17 30.67 0.72 11.18
CA ALA A 17 29.80 1.09 10.09
C ALA A 17 28.33 0.71 10.36
N LYS A 18 28.09 -0.48 10.94
CA LYS A 18 26.75 -0.92 11.33
C LYS A 18 26.19 -0.05 12.45
N TYR A 19 26.96 0.27 13.46
CA TYR A 19 26.57 1.23 14.51
C TYR A 19 26.21 2.62 13.96
N CYS A 20 26.88 3.03 12.87
CA CYS A 20 26.54 4.27 12.17
C CYS A 20 25.33 4.15 11.22
N GLY A 21 24.62 3.02 11.21
CA GLY A 21 23.43 2.81 10.39
C GLY A 21 23.70 2.51 8.91
N MET A 22 24.94 2.17 8.52
CA MET A 22 25.25 1.80 7.13
C MET A 22 24.64 0.44 6.79
N SER A 23 23.93 0.38 5.67
CA SER A 23 23.37 -0.89 5.16
C SER A 23 24.46 -1.82 4.61
N ASP A 24 24.19 -3.13 4.62
CA ASP A 24 25.08 -4.13 4.02
C ASP A 24 25.32 -3.84 2.52
N GLU A 25 24.32 -3.33 1.82
CA GLU A 25 24.44 -2.92 0.42
C GLU A 25 25.37 -1.72 0.24
N SER A 26 25.31 -0.72 1.13
CA SER A 26 26.19 0.46 1.08
C SER A 26 27.64 0.08 1.34
N ILE A 27 27.88 -0.81 2.31
CA ILE A 27 29.21 -1.33 2.62
C ILE A 27 29.74 -2.18 1.45
N ALA A 28 28.90 -3.03 0.86
CA ALA A 28 29.22 -3.84 -0.29
C ALA A 28 29.67 -2.98 -1.50
N LYS A 29 28.98 -1.88 -1.77
CA LYS A 29 29.37 -0.92 -2.81
C LYS A 29 30.75 -0.29 -2.53
N ILE A 30 31.02 0.09 -1.29
CA ILE A 30 32.33 0.70 -0.92
C ILE A 30 33.46 -0.32 -1.06
N TRP A 31 33.25 -1.55 -0.61
CA TRP A 31 34.24 -2.62 -0.69
C TRP A 31 34.32 -3.30 -2.05
N GLN A 32 33.42 -2.96 -2.97
CA GLN A 32 33.27 -3.62 -4.28
C GLN A 32 33.03 -5.14 -4.14
N TRP A 33 32.22 -5.51 -3.16
CA TRP A 33 31.85 -6.88 -2.87
C TRP A 33 30.38 -7.15 -3.21
N PRO A 34 30.04 -8.43 -3.44
CA PRO A 34 28.62 -8.82 -3.37
C PRO A 34 28.06 -8.59 -1.96
N THR A 35 26.83 -8.14 -1.85
CA THR A 35 26.15 -7.94 -0.54
C THR A 35 26.16 -9.22 0.31
N THR A 36 26.00 -10.38 -0.32
CA THR A 36 26.05 -11.70 0.34
C THR A 36 27.36 -11.94 1.09
N LYS A 37 28.47 -11.38 0.61
CA LYS A 37 29.77 -11.51 1.28
C LYS A 37 29.88 -10.63 2.52
N VAL A 38 29.27 -9.44 2.51
CA VAL A 38 29.18 -8.57 3.69
C VAL A 38 28.29 -9.22 4.75
N VAL A 39 27.14 -9.78 4.32
CA VAL A 39 26.25 -10.54 5.22
C VAL A 39 26.99 -11.72 5.86
N ALA A 40 27.69 -12.53 5.08
CA ALA A 40 28.46 -13.67 5.60
C ALA A 40 29.53 -13.22 6.63
N MET A 41 30.25 -12.16 6.35
CA MET A 41 31.22 -11.59 7.29
C MET A 41 30.57 -11.08 8.58
N ARG A 42 29.43 -10.44 8.47
CA ARG A 42 28.64 -9.98 9.61
C ARG A 42 28.19 -11.16 10.48
N ASP A 43 27.70 -12.22 9.86
CA ASP A 43 27.26 -13.42 10.56
C ASP A 43 28.44 -14.17 11.23
N GLU A 44 29.61 -14.25 10.56
CA GLU A 44 30.84 -14.82 11.10
C GLU A 44 31.33 -14.09 12.37
N HIS A 45 31.17 -12.77 12.40
CA HIS A 45 31.58 -11.92 13.54
C HIS A 45 30.46 -11.67 14.54
N VAL A 46 29.33 -12.36 14.43
CA VAL A 46 28.15 -12.25 15.34
C VAL A 46 27.66 -10.80 15.47
N ILE A 47 27.71 -10.05 14.37
CA ILE A 47 27.21 -8.68 14.31
C ILE A 47 25.72 -8.75 13.93
N HIS A 48 24.88 -8.91 14.92
CA HIS A 48 23.44 -9.01 14.74
C HIS A 48 22.75 -7.70 15.11
N ARG A 49 21.63 -7.47 14.44
CA ARG A 49 20.76 -6.34 14.74
C ARG A 49 19.91 -6.70 15.96
N THR A 50 19.80 -5.77 16.87
CA THR A 50 18.91 -5.83 18.04
C THR A 50 17.87 -4.73 17.96
N PHE A 51 16.81 -4.82 18.72
CA PHE A 51 15.74 -3.84 18.71
C PHE A 51 15.55 -3.24 20.10
N LYS A 52 15.40 -1.93 20.14
CA LYS A 52 15.06 -1.18 21.34
C LYS A 52 13.64 -0.65 21.25
N GLU A 53 12.94 -0.66 22.36
CA GLU A 53 11.62 -0.04 22.46
C GLU A 53 11.76 1.49 22.57
N LEU A 54 10.95 2.22 21.82
CA LEU A 54 10.91 3.67 21.87
C LEU A 54 10.25 4.10 23.19
N GLU A 55 10.98 4.79 24.04
CA GLU A 55 10.51 5.30 25.32
C GLU A 55 10.42 6.84 25.25
N PRO A 56 9.21 7.43 25.16
CA PRO A 56 9.03 8.86 24.93
C PRO A 56 9.06 9.71 26.20
N SER A 57 9.04 9.09 27.39
CA SER A 57 8.95 9.79 28.69
C SER A 57 10.28 9.90 29.43
N ALA A 58 11.41 9.53 28.80
CA ALA A 58 12.74 9.51 29.43
C ALA A 58 12.79 8.69 30.74
N GLY A 59 11.97 7.62 30.82
CA GLY A 59 11.90 6.76 31.99
C GLY A 59 11.09 7.31 33.16
N GLU A 60 10.35 8.41 32.96
CA GLU A 60 9.49 8.97 34.00
C GLU A 60 8.24 8.12 34.27
N PHE A 61 7.80 7.34 33.31
CA PHE A 61 6.63 6.48 33.40
C PHE A 61 6.99 5.07 32.93
N ASP A 62 6.55 4.07 33.69
CA ASP A 62 6.64 2.66 33.31
C ASP A 62 5.53 2.33 32.29
N GLN A 63 5.80 2.60 31.02
CA GLN A 63 4.87 2.35 29.92
C GLN A 63 5.57 1.70 28.73
N HIS A 64 4.91 0.72 28.15
CA HIS A 64 5.36 0.07 26.92
C HIS A 64 4.66 0.68 25.71
N THR A 65 5.44 1.25 24.80
CA THR A 65 4.91 1.82 23.56
C THR A 65 4.65 0.76 22.51
N ASN A 66 5.36 -0.37 22.57
CA ASN A 66 5.42 -1.40 21.53
C ASN A 66 5.84 -0.82 20.14
N VAL A 67 6.64 0.24 20.14
CA VAL A 67 7.30 0.81 18.96
C VAL A 67 8.79 0.52 19.08
N PHE A 68 9.32 -0.21 18.12
CA PHE A 68 10.69 -0.65 18.12
C PHE A 68 11.50 -0.02 16.99
N TYR A 69 12.78 0.18 17.21
CA TYR A 69 13.75 0.56 16.20
C TYR A 69 15.01 -0.30 16.34
N SER A 70 15.70 -0.53 15.23
CA SER A 70 16.88 -1.38 15.23
C SER A 70 18.15 -0.63 15.65
N THR A 71 19.01 -1.36 16.34
CA THR A 71 20.34 -0.95 16.73
C THR A 71 21.31 -2.12 16.60
N TYR A 72 22.55 -1.95 17.03
CA TYR A 72 23.58 -2.99 17.13
C TYR A 72 24.13 -3.09 18.56
N GLU A 73 23.32 -2.70 19.54
CA GLU A 73 23.66 -2.82 20.97
C GLU A 73 23.52 -4.28 21.44
N MET A 74 23.97 -4.56 22.66
CA MET A 74 24.00 -5.95 23.16
C MET A 74 22.64 -6.46 23.63
N GLU A 75 21.73 -5.56 24.01
CA GLU A 75 20.42 -5.94 24.53
C GLU A 75 19.36 -5.86 23.46
N ASP A 76 18.53 -6.90 23.34
CA ASP A 76 17.36 -6.94 22.48
C ASP A 76 16.10 -6.88 23.35
N GLU A 77 15.25 -5.88 23.10
CA GLU A 77 13.98 -5.70 23.83
C GLU A 77 12.77 -6.25 23.06
N ALA A 78 12.97 -6.65 21.79
CA ALA A 78 11.91 -7.20 20.98
C ALA A 78 11.76 -8.71 21.23
N ASN A 79 10.75 -9.09 21.96
CA ASN A 79 10.34 -10.48 22.10
C ASN A 79 9.38 -10.87 20.98
N PRO A 80 9.42 -12.12 20.45
CA PRO A 80 8.51 -12.55 19.40
C PRO A 80 7.03 -12.39 19.82
N SER A 81 6.19 -12.02 18.87
CA SER A 81 4.75 -11.99 19.08
C SER A 81 4.18 -13.41 19.23
N PRO A 82 3.11 -13.61 20.01
CA PRO A 82 2.42 -14.90 20.04
C PRO A 82 1.88 -15.27 18.65
N SER A 83 2.06 -16.53 18.24
CA SER A 83 1.50 -17.06 16.99
C SER A 83 -0.04 -17.18 17.07
N PRO A 84 -0.77 -16.99 15.97
CA PRO A 84 -0.28 -16.67 14.62
C PRO A 84 0.05 -15.19 14.45
N THR A 85 1.17 -14.89 13.80
CA THR A 85 1.62 -13.50 13.55
C THR A 85 1.57 -13.17 12.07
N ALA A 86 1.13 -11.96 11.74
CA ALA A 86 1.18 -11.40 10.40
C ALA A 86 1.94 -10.07 10.41
N VAL A 87 2.90 -9.93 9.50
CA VAL A 87 3.67 -8.71 9.29
C VAL A 87 3.13 -8.00 8.06
N VAL A 88 2.86 -6.71 8.19
CA VAL A 88 2.52 -5.83 7.09
C VAL A 88 3.68 -4.87 6.87
N VAL A 89 4.18 -4.81 5.65
CA VAL A 89 5.18 -3.81 5.27
C VAL A 89 4.43 -2.55 4.85
N GLY A 90 4.80 -1.40 5.41
CA GLY A 90 4.22 -0.12 5.05
C GLY A 90 4.59 0.32 3.63
N THR A 91 3.96 1.37 3.16
CA THR A 91 4.14 1.86 1.80
C THR A 91 5.40 2.71 1.60
N GLY A 92 6.10 2.99 2.68
CA GLY A 92 7.35 3.78 2.65
C GLY A 92 7.12 5.29 2.64
N PRO A 93 8.15 6.09 2.29
CA PRO A 93 8.04 7.53 2.25
C PRO A 93 6.96 7.92 1.25
N LEU A 94 5.89 8.47 1.80
CA LEU A 94 4.71 8.81 1.05
C LEU A 94 4.98 10.07 0.23
N ARG A 95 4.50 10.06 -0.99
CA ARG A 95 4.37 11.30 -1.75
C ARG A 95 3.33 12.16 -1.06
N LEU A 96 3.56 13.46 -1.07
CA LEU A 96 2.57 14.42 -0.61
C LEU A 96 1.20 14.12 -1.25
N GLY A 97 0.19 13.87 -0.44
CA GLY A 97 -1.18 13.64 -0.87
C GLY A 97 -1.66 12.20 -0.96
N ASN A 98 -0.82 11.23 -1.20
CA ASN A 98 -1.23 9.81 -1.26
C ASN A 98 -1.24 9.12 0.12
N GLY A 99 -0.63 9.74 1.12
CA GLY A 99 -0.46 9.16 2.44
C GLY A 99 -1.74 8.66 3.07
N THR A 100 -2.79 9.45 3.00
CA THR A 100 -4.08 9.11 3.61
C THR A 100 -4.71 7.86 2.98
N SER A 101 -4.62 7.71 1.66
CA SER A 101 -5.17 6.54 0.95
C SER A 101 -4.36 5.28 1.22
N CYS A 102 -3.03 5.41 1.27
CA CYS A 102 -2.13 4.32 1.64
C CYS A 102 -2.39 3.88 3.08
N ASP A 103 -2.43 4.83 4.01
CA ASP A 103 -2.72 4.55 5.42
C ASP A 103 -4.11 3.94 5.61
N TYR A 104 -5.11 4.40 4.85
CA TYR A 104 -6.45 3.81 4.86
C TYR A 104 -6.39 2.33 4.46
N PHE A 105 -5.68 2.01 3.38
CA PHE A 105 -5.54 0.64 2.90
C PHE A 105 -4.85 -0.24 3.95
N VAL A 106 -3.68 0.17 4.42
CA VAL A 106 -2.88 -0.58 5.40
C VAL A 106 -3.60 -0.73 6.73
N ALA A 107 -4.28 0.32 7.22
CA ALA A 107 -5.04 0.26 8.47
C ALA A 107 -6.18 -0.76 8.40
N ASN A 108 -6.90 -0.82 7.28
CA ASN A 108 -7.96 -1.81 7.10
C ASN A 108 -7.40 -3.23 6.87
N THR A 109 -6.25 -3.36 6.24
CA THR A 109 -5.50 -4.62 6.16
C THR A 109 -5.14 -5.16 7.54
N LEU A 110 -4.58 -4.31 8.42
CA LEU A 110 -4.24 -4.69 9.80
C LEU A 110 -5.47 -5.11 10.60
N ARG A 111 -6.59 -4.40 10.45
CA ARG A 111 -7.85 -4.75 11.11
C ARG A 111 -8.36 -6.11 10.65
N GLU A 112 -8.38 -6.35 9.35
CA GLU A 112 -8.83 -7.62 8.77
C GLU A 112 -8.00 -8.80 9.27
N LEU A 113 -6.67 -8.67 9.29
CA LEU A 113 -5.77 -9.67 9.83
C LEU A 113 -6.08 -9.98 11.31
N ARG A 114 -6.28 -8.95 12.12
CA ARG A 114 -6.63 -9.11 13.53
C ARG A 114 -7.99 -9.80 13.70
N ASP A 115 -8.98 -9.45 12.88
CA ASP A 115 -10.31 -10.07 12.93
C ASP A 115 -10.25 -11.55 12.50
N HIS A 116 -9.20 -11.95 11.78
CA HIS A 116 -8.87 -13.34 11.46
C HIS A 116 -7.94 -14.01 12.49
N GLY A 117 -7.70 -13.39 13.63
CA GLY A 117 -6.97 -13.96 14.76
C GLY A 117 -5.46 -13.77 14.73
N TYR A 118 -4.91 -13.03 13.77
CA TYR A 118 -3.47 -12.76 13.72
C TYR A 118 -3.04 -11.69 14.73
N GLN A 119 -1.89 -11.89 15.33
CA GLN A 119 -1.13 -10.80 15.97
C GLN A 119 -0.51 -9.96 14.86
N THR A 120 -0.87 -8.68 14.82
CA THR A 120 -0.46 -7.80 13.73
C THR A 120 0.80 -7.02 14.07
N VAL A 121 1.74 -7.02 13.15
CA VAL A 121 2.99 -6.29 13.20
C VAL A 121 3.08 -5.40 11.96
N ILE A 122 3.43 -4.14 12.14
CA ILE A 122 3.68 -3.19 11.05
C ILE A 122 5.14 -2.78 11.02
N ILE A 123 5.73 -2.73 9.83
CA ILE A 123 7.04 -2.11 9.57
C ILE A 123 6.80 -0.87 8.72
N ASN A 124 7.21 0.29 9.20
CA ASN A 124 7.05 1.55 8.46
C ASN A 124 8.22 2.48 8.76
N ASP A 125 8.67 3.25 7.77
CA ASP A 125 9.73 4.24 7.93
C ASP A 125 9.18 5.67 8.12
N ASN A 126 7.86 5.85 8.08
CA ASN A 126 7.21 7.14 8.31
C ASN A 126 6.66 7.24 9.73
N PRO A 127 7.32 7.98 10.65
CA PRO A 127 6.86 8.12 12.04
C PRO A 127 5.51 8.83 12.17
N SER A 128 5.08 9.55 11.15
CA SER A 128 3.80 10.28 11.12
C SER A 128 2.65 9.46 10.53
N SER A 129 2.90 8.22 10.12
CA SER A 129 1.85 7.35 9.58
C SER A 129 0.84 6.96 10.65
N VAL A 130 -0.45 7.05 10.32
CA VAL A 130 -1.52 6.60 11.22
C VAL A 130 -1.45 5.10 11.49
N THR A 131 -0.78 4.32 10.64
CA THR A 131 -0.60 2.87 10.82
C THR A 131 0.26 2.53 12.04
N LEU A 132 1.05 3.50 12.54
CA LEU A 132 1.80 3.37 13.79
C LEU A 132 0.95 3.69 15.05
N ALA A 133 -0.36 3.95 14.89
CA ALA A 133 -1.23 4.16 16.04
C ALA A 133 -1.41 2.87 16.86
N PRO A 134 -1.41 2.96 18.21
CA PRO A 134 -1.43 1.80 19.11
C PRO A 134 -2.58 0.81 18.88
N MET A 135 -3.72 1.30 18.38
CA MET A 135 -4.92 0.49 18.17
C MET A 135 -4.91 -0.32 16.86
N LEU A 136 -3.97 -0.09 15.96
CA LEU A 136 -3.95 -0.72 14.64
C LEU A 136 -3.07 -1.97 14.60
N ALA A 137 -1.86 -1.88 15.12
CA ALA A 137 -0.94 -3.01 15.19
C ALA A 137 -0.49 -3.24 16.63
N ARG A 138 -0.31 -4.51 17.00
CA ARG A 138 0.20 -4.89 18.32
C ARG A 138 1.63 -4.42 18.50
N LYS A 139 2.47 -4.62 17.47
CA LYS A 139 3.85 -4.15 17.43
C LYS A 139 4.11 -3.31 16.19
N ARG A 140 4.99 -2.38 16.32
CA ARG A 140 5.31 -1.37 15.32
C ARG A 140 6.80 -1.23 15.24
N TYR A 141 7.38 -1.51 14.08
CA TYR A 141 8.80 -1.33 13.82
C TYR A 141 8.99 -0.08 12.97
N LEU A 142 9.70 0.90 13.51
CA LEU A 142 10.09 2.11 12.80
C LEU A 142 11.44 1.84 12.13
N GLU A 143 11.40 1.34 10.91
CA GLU A 143 12.55 0.83 10.19
C GLU A 143 12.55 1.30 8.73
N PRO A 144 13.75 1.52 8.14
CA PRO A 144 13.85 1.65 6.70
C PRO A 144 13.28 0.40 5.98
N LEU A 145 12.50 0.63 4.93
CA LEU A 145 11.88 -0.47 4.18
C LEU A 145 12.87 -1.10 3.19
N GLN A 146 13.98 -1.59 3.71
CA GLN A 146 15.00 -2.34 2.99
C GLN A 146 14.96 -3.82 3.40
N SER A 147 15.34 -4.71 2.49
CA SER A 147 15.29 -6.16 2.74
C SER A 147 16.06 -6.58 4.00
N GLU A 148 17.19 -5.94 4.29
CA GLU A 148 18.00 -6.18 5.50
C GLU A 148 17.21 -5.89 6.79
N ASN A 149 16.49 -4.77 6.83
CA ASN A 149 15.71 -4.35 7.99
C ASN A 149 14.46 -5.23 8.17
N ILE A 150 13.76 -5.45 7.06
CA ILE A 150 12.55 -6.29 7.08
C ILE A 150 12.91 -7.71 7.52
N ARG A 151 13.99 -8.27 6.97
CA ARG A 151 14.48 -9.61 7.35
C ARG A 151 14.74 -9.71 8.84
N ALA A 152 15.41 -8.72 9.44
CA ALA A 152 15.70 -8.73 10.87
C ALA A 152 14.41 -8.75 11.72
N VAL A 153 13.35 -8.05 11.30
CA VAL A 153 12.05 -8.12 11.96
C VAL A 153 11.40 -9.49 11.76
N LEU A 154 11.48 -10.07 10.56
CA LEU A 154 10.93 -11.42 10.30
C LEU A 154 11.64 -12.49 11.11
N ASP A 155 12.96 -12.34 11.32
CA ASP A 155 13.77 -13.25 12.13
C ASP A 155 13.40 -13.19 13.63
N VAL A 156 12.86 -12.07 14.13
CA VAL A 156 12.33 -11.93 15.50
C VAL A 156 10.89 -12.43 15.60
N GLU A 157 10.04 -11.99 14.69
CA GLU A 157 8.59 -12.19 14.79
C GLU A 157 8.10 -13.56 14.31
N HIS A 158 8.87 -14.26 13.48
CA HIS A 158 8.53 -15.56 12.89
C HIS A 158 7.10 -15.61 12.32
N PRO A 159 6.70 -14.67 11.44
CA PRO A 159 5.33 -14.56 11.00
C PRO A 159 4.91 -15.72 10.09
N GLU A 160 3.61 -16.02 10.07
CA GLU A 160 3.01 -16.95 9.11
C GLU A 160 2.68 -16.25 7.78
N VAL A 161 2.38 -14.94 7.86
CA VAL A 161 1.97 -14.14 6.71
C VAL A 161 2.78 -12.83 6.67
N VAL A 162 3.25 -12.47 5.48
CA VAL A 162 3.85 -11.17 5.21
C VAL A 162 3.11 -10.53 4.04
N LEU A 163 2.59 -9.33 4.25
CA LEU A 163 1.95 -8.52 3.20
C LEU A 163 2.89 -7.39 2.79
N ILE A 164 3.22 -7.35 1.50
CA ILE A 164 4.17 -6.40 0.92
C ILE A 164 3.45 -5.54 -0.12
N PRO A 165 3.64 -4.21 -0.14
CA PRO A 165 3.10 -3.34 -1.18
C PRO A 165 3.62 -3.72 -2.57
N ALA A 166 2.74 -3.70 -3.59
CA ALA A 166 3.11 -4.03 -4.96
C ALA A 166 4.23 -3.12 -5.52
N SER A 167 4.34 -1.87 -5.06
CA SER A 167 5.46 -0.98 -5.39
C SER A 167 6.81 -1.45 -4.89
N ARG A 168 6.82 -2.45 -4.00
CA ARG A 168 8.01 -3.06 -3.42
C ARG A 168 8.18 -4.51 -3.87
N HIS A 169 7.80 -4.78 -5.12
CA HIS A 169 7.90 -6.15 -5.69
C HIS A 169 9.30 -6.74 -5.55
N GLU A 170 10.35 -5.91 -5.65
CA GLU A 170 11.72 -6.31 -5.43
C GLU A 170 11.99 -6.93 -4.05
N LEU A 171 11.22 -6.56 -3.04
CA LEU A 171 11.33 -7.16 -1.69
C LEU A 171 10.84 -8.60 -1.69
N ILE A 172 9.85 -8.94 -2.50
CA ILE A 172 9.33 -10.30 -2.61
C ILE A 172 10.43 -11.22 -3.13
N ASP A 173 11.14 -10.80 -4.18
CA ASP A 173 12.24 -11.57 -4.76
C ASP A 173 13.41 -11.73 -3.77
N GLN A 174 13.69 -10.69 -2.98
CA GLN A 174 14.77 -10.68 -2.00
C GLN A 174 14.44 -11.50 -0.74
N LEU A 175 13.19 -11.50 -0.32
CA LEU A 175 12.73 -12.18 0.89
C LEU A 175 12.27 -13.62 0.61
N GLY A 176 11.84 -13.92 -0.62
CA GLY A 176 11.30 -15.23 -1.01
C GLY A 176 12.17 -16.44 -0.65
N PRO A 177 13.50 -16.40 -0.84
CA PRO A 177 14.37 -17.51 -0.47
C PRO A 177 14.40 -17.82 1.05
N ILE A 178 14.10 -16.81 1.87
CA ILE A 178 14.14 -16.87 3.33
C ILE A 178 12.79 -17.28 3.89
N ALA A 179 11.75 -16.92 3.18
CA ALA A 179 10.36 -17.06 3.58
C ALA A 179 9.73 -18.41 3.17
N LYS A 180 10.49 -19.52 3.18
CA LYS A 180 10.03 -20.83 2.68
C LYS A 180 8.72 -21.35 3.27
N ASN A 181 8.33 -20.86 4.45
CA ASN A 181 7.10 -21.24 5.14
C ASN A 181 6.18 -20.05 5.42
N ILE A 182 6.43 -18.91 4.77
CA ILE A 182 5.68 -17.66 4.98
C ILE A 182 4.85 -17.40 3.73
N GLN A 183 3.55 -17.17 3.90
CA GLN A 183 2.71 -16.72 2.81
C GLN A 183 2.99 -15.23 2.53
N ILE A 184 3.63 -14.94 1.41
CA ILE A 184 3.84 -13.56 0.96
C ILE A 184 2.72 -13.19 -0.01
N ALA A 185 2.06 -12.07 0.25
CA ALA A 185 1.04 -11.51 -0.64
C ALA A 185 1.29 -10.03 -0.91
N GLU A 186 0.98 -9.60 -2.12
CA GLU A 186 1.07 -8.21 -2.51
C GLU A 186 -0.15 -7.41 -2.05
N ILE A 187 0.09 -6.19 -1.57
CA ILE A 187 -0.95 -5.19 -1.35
C ILE A 187 -1.00 -4.33 -2.60
N PRO A 188 -2.17 -4.17 -3.25
CA PRO A 188 -2.31 -3.27 -4.40
C PRO A 188 -1.89 -1.85 -4.01
N GLU A 189 -1.14 -1.22 -4.88
CA GLU A 189 -0.68 0.15 -4.72
C GLU A 189 -0.94 0.92 -6.00
N ASP A 190 -1.06 2.25 -5.86
CA ASP A 190 -1.32 3.17 -6.96
C ASP A 190 -0.21 3.11 -8.01
N GLN A 191 -0.44 2.38 -9.09
CA GLN A 191 0.43 2.41 -10.25
C GLN A 191 0.09 3.64 -11.09
N ARG A 192 1.09 4.45 -11.41
CA ARG A 192 0.89 5.64 -12.24
C ARG A 192 0.42 5.25 -13.62
N PRO A 193 -0.73 5.74 -14.08
CA PRO A 193 -1.16 5.51 -15.43
C PRO A 193 -0.23 6.18 -16.45
N THR A 194 -0.10 5.55 -17.58
CA THR A 194 0.51 6.14 -18.78
C THR A 194 -0.28 7.38 -19.22
N SER A 195 0.42 8.33 -19.82
CA SER A 195 -0.14 9.59 -20.33
C SER A 195 -1.43 9.42 -21.15
N LEU A 196 -2.48 10.10 -20.77
CA LEU A 196 -3.72 10.21 -21.52
C LEU A 196 -3.87 11.63 -22.08
N THR A 197 -4.30 11.73 -23.33
CA THR A 197 -4.63 13.02 -23.94
C THR A 197 -5.95 13.52 -23.36
N VAL A 198 -5.93 14.73 -22.87
CA VAL A 198 -7.02 15.36 -22.12
C VAL A 198 -8.11 15.91 -23.02
N GLY A 199 -9.33 15.89 -22.56
CA GLY A 199 -10.48 16.59 -23.15
C GLY A 199 -11.76 15.75 -23.31
N GLU A 200 -11.69 14.43 -23.22
CA GLU A 200 -12.83 13.55 -23.38
C GLU A 200 -13.27 12.97 -22.01
N PRO A 201 -14.60 12.80 -21.76
CA PRO A 201 -15.08 12.19 -20.53
C PRO A 201 -14.58 10.76 -20.40
N LEU A 202 -14.18 10.37 -19.18
CA LEU A 202 -13.71 9.03 -18.87
C LEU A 202 -14.71 8.33 -17.95
N ASP A 203 -14.97 7.06 -18.27
CA ASP A 203 -15.74 6.15 -17.42
C ASP A 203 -14.85 4.96 -17.06
N SER A 204 -14.90 4.50 -15.83
CA SER A 204 -14.04 3.43 -15.35
C SER A 204 -14.88 2.27 -14.80
N PHE A 205 -14.74 1.10 -15.41
CA PHE A 205 -15.29 -0.14 -14.87
C PHE A 205 -14.36 -0.67 -13.78
N ASN A 206 -14.91 -0.91 -12.61
CA ASN A 206 -14.19 -1.35 -11.42
C ASN A 206 -14.63 -2.75 -11.02
N ALA A 207 -13.69 -3.64 -10.72
CA ALA A 207 -14.01 -5.01 -10.31
C ALA A 207 -12.90 -5.61 -9.42
N LEU A 208 -13.29 -6.60 -8.62
CA LEU A 208 -12.37 -7.55 -8.01
C LEU A 208 -12.23 -8.76 -8.94
N PHE A 209 -11.02 -9.27 -9.09
CA PHE A 209 -10.72 -10.52 -9.78
C PHE A 209 -9.98 -11.45 -8.81
N ASP A 210 -10.50 -12.64 -8.57
CA ASP A 210 -9.90 -13.62 -7.65
C ASP A 210 -8.93 -14.60 -8.33
N GLY A 211 -8.71 -14.43 -9.64
CA GLY A 211 -7.93 -15.33 -10.49
C GLY A 211 -8.79 -16.28 -11.32
N GLN A 212 -10.09 -16.36 -11.06
CA GLN A 212 -11.05 -17.18 -11.79
C GLN A 212 -12.34 -16.41 -12.11
N LEU A 213 -12.91 -15.74 -11.12
CA LEU A 213 -14.17 -15.01 -11.20
C LEU A 213 -13.93 -13.51 -11.08
N ILE A 214 -14.80 -12.76 -11.75
CA ILE A 214 -14.82 -11.30 -11.69
C ILE A 214 -16.07 -10.87 -10.91
N TYR A 215 -15.87 -10.01 -9.92
CA TYR A 215 -16.92 -9.43 -9.08
C TYR A 215 -17.02 -7.94 -9.41
N PRO A 216 -18.03 -7.52 -10.23
CA PRO A 216 -18.21 -6.13 -10.61
C PRO A 216 -18.51 -5.25 -9.40
N LEU A 217 -17.75 -4.17 -9.23
CA LEU A 217 -17.96 -3.15 -8.20
C LEU A 217 -18.72 -1.95 -8.73
N GLY A 218 -18.91 -1.88 -10.06
CA GLY A 218 -19.64 -0.83 -10.76
C GLY A 218 -18.76 0.10 -11.58
N ILE A 219 -19.38 1.16 -12.11
CA ILE A 219 -18.72 2.09 -13.03
C ILE A 219 -18.71 3.48 -12.40
N THR A 220 -17.52 4.07 -12.33
CA THR A 220 -17.29 5.47 -11.94
C THR A 220 -17.18 6.34 -13.19
N ALA A 221 -17.54 7.62 -13.09
CA ALA A 221 -17.35 8.60 -14.14
C ALA A 221 -16.50 9.76 -13.62
N ASP A 222 -15.53 10.20 -14.40
CA ASP A 222 -14.76 11.39 -14.09
C ASP A 222 -15.58 12.63 -14.35
N LEU A 223 -15.66 13.50 -13.35
CA LEU A 223 -16.31 14.81 -13.45
C LEU A 223 -15.30 15.89 -13.80
N GLN A 224 -14.07 15.73 -13.38
CA GLN A 224 -13.02 16.67 -13.59
C GLN A 224 -11.67 15.97 -13.62
N SER A 225 -10.92 16.18 -14.69
CA SER A 225 -9.52 15.76 -14.81
C SER A 225 -8.63 17.00 -14.79
N THR A 226 -7.34 16.79 -14.57
CA THR A 226 -6.36 17.87 -14.73
C THR A 226 -5.82 17.83 -16.16
N ASP A 227 -5.29 18.96 -16.62
CA ASP A 227 -4.73 19.14 -17.98
C ASP A 227 -3.42 18.39 -18.22
N ASP A 228 -3.08 17.44 -17.37
CA ASP A 228 -1.78 16.82 -17.31
C ASP A 228 -1.74 15.35 -17.74
N LEU A 229 -0.58 14.95 -18.22
CA LEU A 229 -0.24 13.66 -18.84
C LEU A 229 -0.39 12.43 -17.92
N SER A 230 -0.73 12.57 -16.65
CA SER A 230 -1.03 11.47 -15.76
C SER A 230 -2.51 11.47 -15.40
N TYR A 231 -3.19 10.39 -15.75
CA TYR A 231 -4.59 10.22 -15.43
C TYR A 231 -4.79 10.00 -13.94
N GLN A 232 -5.27 11.02 -13.26
CA GLN A 232 -5.89 10.92 -11.93
C GLN A 232 -7.05 11.89 -11.89
N PRO A 233 -8.28 11.44 -11.70
CA PRO A 233 -9.42 12.33 -11.60
C PRO A 233 -9.31 13.17 -10.33
N THR A 234 -9.61 14.46 -10.45
CA THR A 234 -9.77 15.35 -9.31
C THR A 234 -11.16 15.29 -8.71
N ALA A 235 -12.13 14.81 -9.49
CA ALA A 235 -13.49 14.52 -9.02
C ALA A 235 -14.08 13.36 -9.81
N GLN A 236 -14.71 12.43 -9.10
CA GLN A 236 -15.38 11.28 -9.68
C GLN A 236 -16.78 11.12 -9.09
N ARG A 237 -17.67 10.53 -9.86
CA ARG A 237 -19.01 10.19 -9.45
C ARG A 237 -19.25 8.68 -9.55
N PHE A 238 -19.97 8.16 -8.58
CA PHE A 238 -20.54 6.81 -8.60
C PHE A 238 -22.04 6.85 -8.27
N PRO A 239 -22.90 6.11 -8.98
CA PRO A 239 -22.61 5.42 -10.24
C PRO A 239 -22.45 6.39 -11.40
N ALA A 240 -21.78 5.95 -12.47
CA ALA A 240 -21.74 6.68 -13.73
C ALA A 240 -23.16 6.82 -14.32
N ARG A 241 -23.48 7.97 -14.94
CA ARG A 241 -24.75 8.16 -15.65
C ARG A 241 -24.64 7.57 -17.06
N LEU A 242 -24.99 6.30 -17.19
CA LEU A 242 -24.96 5.53 -18.43
C LEU A 242 -26.34 5.05 -18.79
N THR A 243 -26.58 4.84 -20.09
CA THR A 243 -27.74 4.08 -20.50
C THR A 243 -27.57 2.61 -20.10
N PRO A 244 -28.65 1.83 -19.92
CA PRO A 244 -28.51 0.39 -19.64
C PRO A 244 -27.69 -0.37 -20.69
N HIS A 245 -27.76 0.07 -21.95
CA HIS A 245 -26.96 -0.50 -23.04
C HIS A 245 -25.46 -0.21 -22.83
N ASP A 246 -25.10 1.03 -22.57
CA ASP A 246 -23.71 1.43 -22.37
C ASP A 246 -23.10 0.78 -21.11
N PHE A 247 -23.89 0.70 -20.04
CA PHE A 247 -23.47 0.01 -18.83
C PHE A 247 -23.11 -1.46 -19.12
N ALA A 248 -24.03 -2.20 -19.78
CA ALA A 248 -23.79 -3.60 -20.13
C ALA A 248 -22.60 -3.77 -21.10
N LEU A 249 -22.40 -2.81 -22.02
CA LEU A 249 -21.26 -2.81 -22.93
C LEU A 249 -19.94 -2.66 -22.18
N LEU A 250 -19.82 -1.67 -21.29
CA LEU A 250 -18.60 -1.42 -20.52
C LEU A 250 -18.31 -2.53 -19.54
N GLU A 251 -19.34 -3.08 -18.87
CA GLU A 251 -19.20 -4.22 -17.99
C GLU A 251 -18.64 -5.45 -18.73
N LYS A 252 -19.19 -5.74 -19.91
CA LYS A 252 -18.73 -6.85 -20.76
C LYS A 252 -17.29 -6.65 -21.22
N GLN A 253 -16.96 -5.49 -21.76
CA GLN A 253 -15.61 -5.20 -22.27
C GLN A 253 -14.60 -5.13 -21.12
N GLY A 254 -14.97 -4.50 -20.02
CA GLY A 254 -14.13 -4.41 -18.83
C GLY A 254 -13.88 -5.78 -18.20
N GLY A 255 -14.91 -6.60 -18.08
CA GLY A 255 -14.80 -7.98 -17.60
C GLY A 255 -13.85 -8.81 -18.48
N GLN A 256 -14.01 -8.71 -19.82
CA GLN A 256 -13.09 -9.39 -20.74
C GLN A 256 -11.64 -8.94 -20.54
N ALA A 257 -11.40 -7.64 -20.46
CA ALA A 257 -10.04 -7.09 -20.28
C ALA A 257 -9.41 -7.50 -18.93
N ILE A 258 -10.22 -7.64 -17.87
CA ILE A 258 -9.74 -8.11 -16.56
C ILE A 258 -9.48 -9.63 -16.61
N SER A 259 -10.28 -10.42 -17.32
CA SER A 259 -10.06 -11.88 -17.41
C SER A 259 -8.74 -12.26 -18.07
N GLU A 260 -8.10 -11.34 -18.79
CA GLU A 260 -6.78 -11.52 -19.40
C GLU A 260 -5.64 -11.24 -18.42
N GLN A 261 -5.94 -10.73 -17.22
CA GLN A 261 -4.93 -10.48 -16.20
C GLN A 261 -4.47 -11.78 -15.54
N LYS A 262 -3.19 -11.81 -15.14
CA LYS A 262 -2.57 -13.01 -14.58
C LYS A 262 -2.71 -13.12 -13.06
N ALA A 263 -2.82 -11.99 -12.38
CA ALA A 263 -2.82 -11.93 -10.92
C ALA A 263 -4.21 -11.56 -10.37
N PRO A 264 -4.63 -12.14 -9.25
CA PRO A 264 -5.79 -11.66 -8.51
C PRO A 264 -5.58 -10.23 -8.02
N GLY A 265 -6.66 -9.44 -7.92
CA GLY A 265 -6.56 -8.07 -7.44
C GLY A 265 -7.80 -7.23 -7.67
N LEU A 266 -7.75 -5.99 -7.21
CA LEU A 266 -8.71 -4.96 -7.56
C LEU A 266 -8.27 -4.28 -8.86
N TYR A 267 -9.12 -4.29 -9.86
CA TYR A 267 -8.82 -3.76 -11.19
C TYR A 267 -9.75 -2.64 -11.59
N GLN A 268 -9.20 -1.74 -12.39
CA GLN A 268 -9.91 -0.66 -13.05
C GLN A 268 -9.63 -0.72 -14.56
N VAL A 269 -10.69 -0.68 -15.37
CA VAL A 269 -10.60 -0.54 -16.83
C VAL A 269 -11.15 0.81 -17.20
N VAL A 270 -10.29 1.67 -17.77
CA VAL A 270 -10.63 3.04 -18.13
C VAL A 270 -11.04 3.11 -19.59
N PHE A 271 -12.18 3.74 -19.83
CA PHE A 271 -12.74 3.98 -21.15
C PHE A 271 -12.88 5.48 -21.42
N VAL A 272 -12.56 5.90 -22.63
CA VAL A 272 -12.91 7.24 -23.12
C VAL A 272 -14.26 7.20 -23.83
N ARG A 273 -15.15 8.12 -23.48
CA ARG A 273 -16.41 8.33 -24.20
C ARG A 273 -16.18 9.35 -25.30
N ARG A 274 -16.23 8.92 -26.56
CA ARG A 274 -16.07 9.77 -27.73
C ARG A 274 -17.29 10.62 -28.00
N PHE A 275 -17.13 11.68 -28.79
CA PHE A 275 -18.23 12.57 -29.20
C PHE A 275 -19.30 11.88 -30.03
N ASP A 276 -18.97 10.79 -30.70
CA ASP A 276 -19.94 9.96 -31.46
C ASP A 276 -20.73 8.99 -30.56
N GLY A 277 -20.51 9.03 -29.25
CA GLY A 277 -21.15 8.16 -28.28
C GLY A 277 -20.52 6.77 -28.13
N THR A 278 -19.45 6.48 -28.87
CA THR A 278 -18.73 5.20 -28.73
C THR A 278 -17.72 5.25 -27.55
N PHE A 279 -17.38 4.06 -27.05
CA PHE A 279 -16.38 3.91 -25.98
C PHE A 279 -15.12 3.25 -26.54
N LYS A 280 -13.97 3.76 -26.12
CA LYS A 280 -12.69 3.15 -26.41
C LYS A 280 -11.96 2.83 -25.10
N GLN A 281 -11.61 1.57 -24.92
CA GLN A 281 -10.73 1.16 -23.82
C GLN A 281 -9.36 1.83 -23.96
N LEU A 282 -8.89 2.44 -22.89
CA LEU A 282 -7.59 3.12 -22.84
C LEU A 282 -6.55 2.30 -22.10
N LEU A 283 -6.89 1.79 -20.91
CA LEU A 283 -5.96 1.04 -20.09
C LEU A 283 -6.69 0.07 -19.15
N VAL A 284 -5.95 -0.94 -18.70
CA VAL A 284 -6.30 -1.81 -17.59
C VAL A 284 -5.21 -1.64 -16.55
N GLN A 285 -5.58 -1.39 -15.31
CA GLN A 285 -4.64 -1.17 -14.22
C GLN A 285 -5.15 -1.75 -12.91
N HIS A 286 -4.28 -1.91 -11.92
CA HIS A 286 -4.74 -2.06 -10.55
C HIS A 286 -5.47 -0.78 -10.13
N MET A 287 -6.56 -0.97 -9.38
CA MET A 287 -7.39 0.15 -8.94
C MET A 287 -6.58 1.09 -8.04
N PRO A 288 -6.56 2.40 -8.32
CA PRO A 288 -5.87 3.39 -7.50
C PRO A 288 -6.38 3.39 -6.05
N LEU A 289 -5.49 3.58 -5.08
CA LEU A 289 -5.83 3.57 -3.66
C LEU A 289 -6.92 4.60 -3.26
N PRO A 290 -6.96 5.83 -3.80
CA PRO A 290 -8.06 6.76 -3.56
C PRO A 290 -9.40 6.21 -4.01
N GLU A 291 -9.43 5.49 -5.15
CA GLU A 291 -10.64 4.87 -5.68
C GLU A 291 -11.09 3.67 -4.83
N ILE A 292 -10.14 2.86 -4.36
CA ILE A 292 -10.44 1.78 -3.41
C ILE A 292 -11.11 2.34 -2.15
N ALA A 293 -10.59 3.45 -1.61
CA ALA A 293 -11.18 4.09 -0.44
C ALA A 293 -12.57 4.68 -0.73
N PHE A 294 -12.75 5.30 -1.90
CA PHE A 294 -14.02 5.83 -2.35
C PHE A 294 -15.07 4.73 -2.50
N LEU A 295 -14.78 3.71 -3.30
CA LEU A 295 -15.70 2.60 -3.54
C LEU A 295 -15.99 1.81 -2.26
N SER A 296 -15.00 1.64 -1.37
CA SER A 296 -15.24 1.01 -0.06
C SER A 296 -16.32 1.73 0.74
N LYS A 297 -16.33 3.07 0.71
CA LYS A 297 -17.33 3.89 1.40
C LYS A 297 -18.71 3.80 0.72
N VAL A 298 -18.74 3.94 -0.60
CA VAL A 298 -19.96 3.93 -1.38
C VAL A 298 -20.68 2.59 -1.27
N LEU A 299 -19.93 1.51 -1.48
CA LEU A 299 -20.47 0.15 -1.44
C LEU A 299 -20.66 -0.38 -0.02
N LYS A 300 -20.15 0.35 1.00
CA LYS A 300 -20.09 -0.09 2.41
C LYS A 300 -19.39 -1.44 2.57
N LEU A 301 -18.34 -1.66 1.78
CA LEU A 301 -17.52 -2.86 1.77
C LEU A 301 -16.10 -2.51 2.21
N ASN A 302 -15.48 -3.38 3.00
CA ASN A 302 -14.05 -3.27 3.31
C ASN A 302 -13.23 -3.87 2.16
N LEU A 303 -13.06 -3.12 1.04
CA LEU A 303 -12.30 -3.62 -0.11
C LEU A 303 -10.86 -4.01 0.24
N PRO A 304 -10.09 -3.25 1.05
CA PRO A 304 -8.79 -3.71 1.52
C PRO A 304 -8.86 -5.05 2.27
N GLY A 305 -9.86 -5.23 3.15
CA GLY A 305 -10.06 -6.50 3.86
C GLY A 305 -10.42 -7.65 2.92
N ILE A 306 -11.20 -7.40 1.88
CA ILE A 306 -11.53 -8.39 0.85
C ILE A 306 -10.26 -8.84 0.12
N THR A 307 -9.34 -7.93 -0.22
CA THR A 307 -8.06 -8.33 -0.84
C THR A 307 -7.19 -9.15 0.11
N VAL A 308 -7.21 -8.88 1.40
CA VAL A 308 -6.53 -9.72 2.41
C VAL A 308 -7.13 -11.12 2.46
N ARG A 309 -8.47 -11.25 2.53
CA ARG A 309 -9.13 -12.57 2.50
C ARG A 309 -8.79 -13.35 1.25
N MET A 310 -8.78 -12.67 0.10
CA MET A 310 -8.39 -13.27 -1.17
C MET A 310 -6.93 -13.76 -1.12
N ALA A 311 -6.01 -12.93 -0.65
CA ALA A 311 -4.59 -13.28 -0.53
C ALA A 311 -4.34 -14.45 0.43
N LEU A 312 -5.17 -14.59 1.47
CA LEU A 312 -5.13 -15.70 2.43
C LEU A 312 -5.86 -16.97 1.94
N GLY A 313 -6.48 -16.94 0.76
CA GLY A 313 -7.32 -18.02 0.26
C GLY A 313 -8.60 -18.23 1.08
N ARG A 314 -9.10 -17.16 1.72
CA ARG A 314 -10.29 -17.15 2.60
C ARG A 314 -11.43 -16.29 2.04
N LEU A 315 -11.40 -15.97 0.75
CA LEU A 315 -12.47 -15.22 0.12
C LEU A 315 -13.71 -16.11 -0.02
N ASP A 316 -14.83 -15.66 0.52
CA ASP A 316 -16.14 -16.22 0.28
C ASP A 316 -16.81 -15.45 -0.89
N GLY A 317 -16.78 -16.04 -2.08
CA GLY A 317 -17.32 -15.43 -3.28
C GLY A 317 -18.83 -15.29 -3.27
N ASP A 318 -19.54 -16.23 -2.66
CA ASP A 318 -21.01 -16.19 -2.58
C ASP A 318 -21.46 -15.07 -1.64
N ALA A 319 -20.82 -14.95 -0.46
CA ALA A 319 -21.08 -13.86 0.46
C ALA A 319 -20.72 -12.49 -0.15
N LEU A 320 -19.64 -12.43 -0.95
CA LEU A 320 -19.29 -11.21 -1.67
C LEU A 320 -20.33 -10.83 -2.72
N ASN A 321 -20.78 -11.81 -3.54
CA ASN A 321 -21.82 -11.58 -4.52
C ASN A 321 -23.13 -11.09 -3.86
N GLU A 322 -23.53 -11.69 -2.75
CA GLU A 322 -24.70 -11.24 -1.98
C GLU A 322 -24.52 -9.80 -1.45
N ALA A 323 -23.32 -9.47 -0.98
CA ALA A 323 -23.01 -8.12 -0.48
C ALA A 323 -23.00 -7.06 -1.59
N LEU A 324 -22.68 -7.44 -2.83
CA LEU A 324 -22.68 -6.56 -4.00
C LEU A 324 -24.07 -6.33 -4.60
N VAL A 325 -25.07 -7.16 -4.25
CA VAL A 325 -26.46 -6.91 -4.69
C VAL A 325 -26.96 -5.61 -4.06
N PRO A 326 -27.42 -4.62 -4.86
CA PRO A 326 -27.92 -3.36 -4.33
C PRO A 326 -29.11 -3.57 -3.38
N LYS A 327 -28.97 -3.15 -2.13
CA LYS A 327 -30.04 -3.18 -1.12
C LYS A 327 -30.82 -1.86 -1.10
N GLY A 328 -31.45 -1.52 -2.24
CA GLY A 328 -32.21 -0.28 -2.40
C GLY A 328 -31.73 0.57 -3.58
N GLU A 329 -32.15 1.83 -3.63
CA GLU A 329 -31.67 2.78 -4.63
C GLU A 329 -30.19 3.08 -4.37
N THR A 330 -29.37 2.99 -5.43
CA THR A 330 -27.97 3.36 -5.35
C THR A 330 -27.89 4.88 -5.31
N LYS A 331 -27.62 5.42 -4.13
CA LYS A 331 -27.42 6.86 -3.97
C LYS A 331 -26.19 7.33 -4.74
N MET A 332 -26.29 8.53 -5.34
CA MET A 332 -25.16 9.16 -5.98
C MET A 332 -24.13 9.57 -4.94
N ALA A 333 -22.88 9.29 -5.22
CA ALA A 333 -21.75 9.74 -4.42
C ALA A 333 -20.71 10.43 -5.30
N VAL A 334 -20.07 11.46 -4.78
CA VAL A 334 -19.01 12.18 -5.47
C VAL A 334 -17.76 12.17 -4.62
N TYR A 335 -16.67 11.79 -5.23
CA TYR A 335 -15.31 11.99 -4.71
C TYR A 335 -14.74 13.29 -5.27
N ARG A 336 -14.09 14.07 -4.43
CA ARG A 336 -13.36 15.27 -4.83
C ARG A 336 -12.04 15.35 -4.08
N ALA A 337 -10.95 15.56 -4.81
CA ALA A 337 -9.66 15.88 -4.20
C ALA A 337 -9.66 17.30 -3.63
N VAL A 338 -9.17 17.46 -2.42
CA VAL A 338 -9.00 18.76 -1.76
C VAL A 338 -7.51 19.06 -1.64
N PHE A 339 -7.09 20.18 -2.21
CA PHE A 339 -5.69 20.61 -2.23
C PHE A 339 -5.44 21.64 -1.13
N PRO A 340 -4.53 21.41 -0.18
CA PRO A 340 -4.25 22.32 0.92
C PRO A 340 -3.32 23.48 0.52
N PHE A 341 -3.54 24.11 -0.63
CA PHE A 341 -2.65 25.16 -1.16
C PHE A 341 -2.43 26.31 -0.18
N LYS A 342 -3.51 26.73 0.52
CA LYS A 342 -3.41 27.81 1.51
C LYS A 342 -2.52 27.46 2.70
N SER A 343 -2.64 26.21 3.19
CA SER A 343 -1.82 25.70 4.31
C SER A 343 -0.36 25.56 3.94
N LEU A 344 -0.06 25.34 2.66
CA LEU A 344 1.29 25.17 2.14
C LEU A 344 1.90 26.50 1.63
N HIS A 345 1.17 27.61 1.74
CA HIS A 345 1.60 28.94 1.25
C HIS A 345 2.06 28.94 -0.22
N LEU A 346 1.41 28.12 -1.07
CA LEU A 346 1.74 28.05 -2.48
C LEU A 346 1.22 29.24 -3.24
N VAL A 347 2.09 29.82 -4.10
CA VAL A 347 1.79 31.02 -4.89
C VAL A 347 0.85 30.70 -6.06
N HIS A 348 0.85 29.46 -6.56
CA HIS A 348 0.00 29.01 -7.67
C HIS A 348 -1.01 27.98 -7.20
N GLU A 349 -2.28 28.34 -7.28
CA GLU A 349 -3.41 27.50 -6.86
C GLU A 349 -3.93 26.59 -8.00
N LYS A 350 -3.11 26.30 -9.02
CA LYS A 350 -3.49 25.36 -10.08
C LYS A 350 -3.00 23.95 -9.73
N PRO A 351 -3.87 22.93 -9.80
CA PRO A 351 -3.43 21.56 -9.68
C PRO A 351 -2.50 21.24 -10.86
N THR A 352 -1.23 21.05 -10.56
CA THR A 352 -0.20 20.61 -11.52
C THR A 352 0.03 19.12 -11.41
N ILE A 353 0.93 18.57 -12.24
CA ILE A 353 1.32 17.14 -12.25
C ILE A 353 1.66 16.57 -10.86
N ASN A 354 2.15 17.42 -9.94
CA ASN A 354 2.41 17.04 -8.56
C ASN A 354 1.13 17.00 -7.69
N ARG A 355 0.12 16.36 -8.15
CA ARG A 355 -1.19 16.12 -7.49
C ARG A 355 -1.11 15.40 -6.17
N VAL A 356 0.03 14.97 -5.86
CA VAL A 356 0.49 14.39 -4.64
C VAL A 356 0.23 15.28 -3.41
N LEU A 357 -0.20 16.53 -3.62
CA LEU A 357 -0.58 17.46 -2.57
C LEU A 357 -2.05 17.36 -2.14
N GLY A 358 -2.87 16.60 -2.85
CA GLY A 358 -4.28 16.37 -2.50
C GLY A 358 -4.41 15.27 -1.47
N GLY A 359 -4.50 15.61 -0.20
CA GLY A 359 -4.54 14.65 0.90
C GLY A 359 -5.92 14.38 1.48
N GLN A 360 -6.97 15.02 1.00
CA GLN A 360 -8.31 14.87 1.56
C GLN A 360 -9.32 14.48 0.50
N MET A 361 -10.14 13.49 0.83
CA MET A 361 -11.33 13.14 0.07
C MET A 361 -12.55 13.79 0.71
N GLN A 362 -13.29 14.55 -0.07
CA GLN A 362 -14.61 15.00 0.32
C GLN A 362 -15.65 14.07 -0.30
N PHE A 363 -16.50 13.55 0.54
CA PHE A 363 -17.62 12.69 0.18
C PHE A 363 -18.88 13.54 0.16
N LEU A 364 -19.59 13.50 -0.94
CA LEU A 364 -20.89 14.15 -1.08
C LEU A 364 -21.91 13.05 -1.45
N SER A 365 -23.01 12.98 -0.73
CA SER A 365 -24.13 12.11 -1.04
C SER A 365 -25.28 12.91 -1.64
N ASP A 366 -26.33 12.24 -2.11
CA ASP A 366 -27.54 12.94 -2.62
C ASP A 366 -28.16 13.88 -1.57
N ASP A 367 -27.97 13.56 -0.28
CA ASP A 367 -28.48 14.38 0.83
C ASP A 367 -27.70 15.71 0.98
N ASP A 368 -26.52 15.84 0.37
CA ASP A 368 -25.69 17.06 0.39
C ASP A 368 -25.97 18.01 -0.78
N PHE A 369 -26.85 17.62 -1.70
CA PHE A 369 -27.23 18.42 -2.89
C PHE A 369 -28.65 19.02 -2.80
N GLU A 370 -29.39 18.76 -1.71
CA GLU A 370 -30.62 19.42 -1.35
C GLU A 370 -30.35 20.68 -0.49
#